data_b2d8d2c46a8687a067419c45fc38d219
#
_entry.id   b2d8d2c46a8687a067419c45fc38d219
#
_cell.length_a   1.000
_cell.length_b   1.000
_cell.length_c   1.000
_cell.angle_alpha   90.00
_cell.angle_beta   90.00
_cell.angle_gamma   90.00
#
_symmetry.space_group_name_H-M   'P 1'
#
loop_
_entity.id
_entity.type
_entity.pdbx_description
1 polymer ?
#
loop_
_entity_poly.entity_id
_entity_poly.type
_entity_poly.pdbx_seq_one_letter_code
_entity_poly.pdbx_strand_id
1 'polypeptide(L)'
;VLLSWVLKHKGWPGDVTRAFNTTKMLDRICAKYGRKIHEHGIGFKYVVDYMLTQEILMGGEESGGIGFQRHLPERDGMLNALLLANVMAEEGKTLGQLVADLQTEYGEHQYGRIDLHIGDEIKNRAIARARVLEIGDKVFAGMPIVRVDMLDGVKFYLDNPEAEGRQNAAETWLLLRASGTEPLMRIYSESCSKESVARLLQAARAFALGG
;
A
#
# COMPACT_ATOMS: atom_id res chain seq x y z
N VAL A 1 1.74 3.91 -12.02
CA VAL A 1 1.82 4.49 -13.36
C VAL A 1 2.61 5.80 -13.30
N LEU A 2 2.11 6.86 -12.63
CA LEU A 2 2.74 8.19 -12.62
C LEU A 2 4.20 8.16 -12.15
N LEU A 3 4.49 7.48 -11.02
CA LEU A 3 5.85 7.38 -10.50
C LEU A 3 6.81 6.76 -11.52
N SER A 4 6.45 5.61 -12.09
CA SER A 4 7.28 4.93 -13.08
C SER A 4 7.54 5.79 -14.30
N TRP A 5 6.50 6.46 -14.81
CA TRP A 5 6.62 7.34 -15.97
C TRP A 5 7.50 8.57 -15.68
N VAL A 6 7.31 9.24 -14.54
CA VAL A 6 8.13 10.41 -14.17
C VAL A 6 9.60 10.04 -14.02
N LEU A 7 9.90 8.92 -13.38
CA LEU A 7 11.27 8.45 -13.21
C LEU A 7 11.92 8.05 -14.52
N LYS A 8 11.15 7.40 -15.42
CA LYS A 8 11.63 6.94 -16.73
C LYS A 8 11.87 8.10 -17.71
N HIS A 9 10.96 9.07 -17.77
CA HIS A 9 10.93 10.06 -18.84
C HIS A 9 11.34 11.47 -18.43
N LYS A 10 11.16 11.85 -17.17
CA LYS A 10 11.45 13.21 -16.71
C LYS A 10 12.76 13.31 -15.90
N GLY A 11 13.18 12.22 -15.27
CA GLY A 11 14.41 12.20 -14.45
C GLY A 11 14.40 13.22 -13.31
N TRP A 12 13.24 13.65 -12.84
CA TRP A 12 13.13 14.64 -11.78
C TRP A 12 13.79 14.15 -10.50
N PRO A 13 14.49 15.03 -9.75
CA PRO A 13 15.14 14.65 -8.51
C PRO A 13 14.14 14.45 -7.39
N GLY A 14 14.64 13.96 -6.26
CA GLY A 14 13.91 13.77 -5.01
C GLY A 14 13.56 12.33 -4.71
N ASP A 15 13.32 12.10 -3.43
CA ASP A 15 12.84 10.83 -2.88
C ASP A 15 11.33 10.67 -3.07
N VAL A 16 10.79 9.54 -2.66
CA VAL A 16 9.36 9.23 -2.74
C VAL A 16 8.83 8.98 -1.34
N THR A 17 7.58 9.38 -1.07
CA THR A 17 6.90 9.02 0.18
C THR A 17 5.65 8.21 -0.10
N ARG A 18 5.31 7.28 0.78
CA ARG A 18 4.06 6.51 0.72
C ARG A 18 3.48 6.22 2.09
N ALA A 19 2.17 6.17 2.15
CA ALA A 19 1.48 5.75 3.36
C ALA A 19 1.69 4.25 3.65
N PHE A 20 1.59 3.88 4.91
CA PHE A 20 1.82 2.53 5.45
C PHE A 20 0.97 1.44 4.79
N ASN A 21 -0.22 1.78 4.30
CA ASN A 21 -1.16 0.88 3.63
C ASN A 21 -1.07 0.92 2.09
N THR A 22 -0.09 1.61 1.52
CA THR A 22 0.08 1.70 0.06
C THR A 22 0.90 0.51 -0.46
N THR A 23 0.73 0.20 -1.74
CA THR A 23 1.39 -0.94 -2.42
C THR A 23 2.91 -0.92 -2.30
N LYS A 24 3.50 -2.09 -2.09
CA LYS A 24 4.95 -2.33 -2.11
C LYS A 24 5.56 -2.31 -3.52
N MET A 25 4.75 -2.25 -4.57
CA MET A 25 5.26 -2.03 -5.93
C MET A 25 6.06 -0.73 -6.04
N LEU A 26 5.68 0.31 -5.26
CA LEU A 26 6.42 1.59 -5.24
C LEU A 26 7.86 1.43 -4.77
N ASP A 27 8.11 0.55 -3.78
CA ASP A 27 9.46 0.24 -3.29
C ASP A 27 10.33 -0.35 -4.40
N ARG A 28 9.76 -1.24 -5.22
CA ARG A 28 10.46 -1.86 -6.37
C ARG A 28 10.75 -0.86 -7.47
N ILE A 29 9.79 0.00 -7.79
CA ILE A 29 9.98 1.09 -8.75
C ILE A 29 11.11 1.99 -8.25
N CYS A 30 11.07 2.44 -7.00
CA CYS A 30 12.10 3.29 -6.41
C CYS A 30 13.49 2.62 -6.45
N ALA A 31 13.57 1.35 -6.06
CA ALA A 31 14.84 0.60 -6.09
C ALA A 31 15.45 0.53 -7.49
N LYS A 32 14.64 0.30 -8.55
CA LYS A 32 15.11 0.27 -9.94
C LYS A 32 15.77 1.57 -10.37
N TYR A 33 15.25 2.72 -9.90
CA TYR A 33 15.76 4.05 -10.27
C TYR A 33 16.69 4.66 -9.21
N GLY A 34 17.12 3.87 -8.21
CA GLY A 34 18.03 4.34 -7.14
C GLY A 34 17.41 5.45 -6.28
N ARG A 35 16.08 5.44 -6.10
CA ARG A 35 15.37 6.41 -5.28
C ARG A 35 15.06 5.83 -3.91
N LYS A 36 15.23 6.64 -2.89
CA LYS A 36 14.79 6.29 -1.55
C LYS A 36 13.27 6.45 -1.44
N ILE A 37 12.64 5.56 -0.68
CA ILE A 37 11.22 5.65 -0.35
C ILE A 37 11.07 5.79 1.17
N HIS A 38 10.25 6.75 1.60
CA HIS A 38 9.94 7.01 3.00
C HIS A 38 8.52 6.49 3.28
N GLU A 39 8.41 5.51 4.17
CA GLU A 39 7.13 5.02 4.66
C GLU A 39 6.69 5.84 5.87
N HIS A 40 5.42 6.21 5.92
CA HIS A 40 4.84 6.99 7.01
C HIS A 40 3.44 6.50 7.39
N GLY A 41 2.90 6.98 8.51
CA GLY A 41 1.52 6.72 8.93
C GLY A 41 0.50 7.18 7.88
N ILE A 42 -0.73 6.70 7.99
CA ILE A 42 -1.80 6.99 7.03
C ILE A 42 -2.31 8.42 7.26
N GLY A 43 -2.26 9.21 6.22
CA GLY A 43 -2.69 10.61 6.21
C GLY A 43 -1.78 11.50 5.39
N PHE A 44 -2.37 12.29 4.49
CA PHE A 44 -1.62 13.13 3.55
C PHE A 44 -0.76 14.21 4.24
N LYS A 45 -1.07 14.57 5.48
CA LYS A 45 -0.26 15.49 6.29
C LYS A 45 1.21 15.07 6.37
N TYR A 46 1.49 13.76 6.46
CA TYR A 46 2.86 13.25 6.49
C TYR A 46 3.58 13.44 5.16
N VAL A 47 2.87 13.31 4.02
CA VAL A 47 3.40 13.63 2.70
C VAL A 47 3.80 15.10 2.63
N VAL A 48 2.92 15.99 3.12
CA VAL A 48 3.19 17.43 3.20
C VAL A 48 4.41 17.72 4.06
N ASP A 49 4.50 17.12 5.26
CA ASP A 49 5.64 17.31 6.16
C ASP A 49 6.97 16.91 5.50
N TYR A 50 6.99 15.79 4.77
CA TYR A 50 8.16 15.39 3.99
C TYR A 50 8.49 16.40 2.89
N MET A 51 7.50 16.86 2.11
CA MET A 51 7.69 17.82 1.02
C MET A 51 8.17 19.18 1.51
N LEU A 52 7.83 19.58 2.73
CA LEU A 52 8.28 20.85 3.31
C LEU A 52 9.71 20.78 3.92
N THR A 53 10.19 19.58 4.24
CA THR A 53 11.44 19.39 4.98
C THR A 53 12.53 18.68 4.19
N GLN A 54 12.21 18.02 3.09
CA GLN A 54 13.13 17.23 2.28
C GLN A 54 12.85 17.43 0.79
N GLU A 55 13.80 17.01 -0.06
CA GLU A 55 13.59 16.99 -1.50
C GLU A 55 12.79 15.74 -1.90
N ILE A 56 11.49 15.92 -2.13
CA ILE A 56 10.54 14.86 -2.46
C ILE A 56 10.08 15.01 -3.91
N LEU A 57 10.20 13.97 -4.70
CA LEU A 57 9.66 13.92 -6.05
C LEU A 57 8.13 13.90 -6.03
N MET A 58 7.58 12.92 -5.31
CA MET A 58 6.15 12.75 -5.14
C MET A 58 5.83 11.92 -3.89
N GLY A 59 4.61 12.07 -3.41
CA GLY A 59 4.08 11.25 -2.35
C GLY A 59 2.62 10.90 -2.59
N GLY A 60 2.15 9.82 -1.98
CA GLY A 60 0.78 9.39 -2.21
C GLY A 60 0.24 8.39 -1.20
N GLU A 61 -1.08 8.24 -1.26
CA GLU A 61 -1.88 7.34 -0.46
C GLU A 61 -2.60 6.34 -1.37
N GLU A 62 -3.05 5.22 -0.82
CA GLU A 62 -3.80 4.18 -1.53
C GLU A 62 -5.15 4.68 -2.09
N SER A 63 -5.68 5.74 -1.49
CA SER A 63 -6.92 6.40 -1.93
C SER A 63 -6.79 7.15 -3.27
N GLY A 64 -5.56 7.27 -3.80
CA GLY A 64 -5.26 8.04 -5.01
C GLY A 64 -4.96 9.52 -4.74
N GLY A 65 -4.85 9.93 -3.49
CA GLY A 65 -4.31 11.23 -3.11
C GLY A 65 -2.82 11.28 -3.43
N ILE A 66 -2.42 11.98 -4.49
CA ILE A 66 -1.04 12.09 -4.95
C ILE A 66 -0.67 13.56 -5.07
N GLY A 67 0.53 13.91 -4.55
CA GLY A 67 1.13 15.24 -4.69
C GLY A 67 2.52 15.17 -5.30
N PHE A 68 2.90 16.24 -5.99
CA PHE A 68 4.23 16.47 -6.53
C PHE A 68 4.81 17.74 -5.93
N GLN A 69 5.96 17.65 -5.26
CA GLN A 69 6.59 18.83 -4.64
C GLN A 69 6.84 19.97 -5.64
N ARG A 70 7.11 19.63 -6.91
CA ARG A 70 7.34 20.63 -7.97
C ARG A 70 6.10 21.44 -8.34
N HIS A 71 4.91 21.00 -7.94
CA HIS A 71 3.65 21.72 -8.15
C HIS A 71 3.26 22.46 -6.87
N LEU A 72 2.79 21.74 -5.89
CA LEU A 72 2.50 22.25 -4.54
C LEU A 72 2.55 21.07 -3.55
N PRO A 73 2.86 21.35 -2.26
CA PRO A 73 2.94 20.30 -1.25
C PRO A 73 1.53 19.87 -0.77
N GLU A 74 0.68 19.48 -1.69
CA GLU A 74 -0.67 18.99 -1.46
C GLU A 74 -1.08 18.04 -2.60
N ARG A 75 -2.11 17.23 -2.37
CA ARG A 75 -2.71 16.40 -3.40
C ARG A 75 -3.51 17.26 -4.40
N ASP A 76 -3.38 16.93 -5.67
CA ASP A 76 -4.13 17.60 -6.72
C ASP A 76 -4.68 16.57 -7.72
N GLY A 77 -5.98 16.27 -7.57
CA GLY A 77 -6.66 15.28 -8.42
C GLY A 77 -6.80 15.73 -9.87
N MET A 78 -6.91 17.03 -10.14
CA MET A 78 -7.00 17.55 -11.51
C MET A 78 -5.66 17.41 -12.23
N LEU A 79 -4.57 17.81 -11.58
CA LEU A 79 -3.22 17.61 -12.11
C LEU A 79 -2.95 16.13 -12.39
N ASN A 80 -3.27 15.26 -11.44
CA ASN A 80 -3.06 13.82 -11.60
C ASN A 80 -3.85 13.22 -12.75
N ALA A 81 -5.11 13.65 -12.95
CA ALA A 81 -5.92 13.22 -14.07
C ALA A 81 -5.32 13.65 -15.42
N LEU A 82 -4.87 14.92 -15.52
CA LEU A 82 -4.21 15.43 -16.72
C LEU A 82 -2.88 14.73 -16.99
N LEU A 83 -2.08 14.46 -15.96
CA LEU A 83 -0.82 13.70 -16.11
C LEU A 83 -1.09 12.27 -16.56
N LEU A 84 -2.11 11.59 -16.04
CA LEU A 84 -2.48 10.24 -16.48
C LEU A 84 -2.94 10.24 -17.95
N ALA A 85 -3.76 11.21 -18.35
CA ALA A 85 -4.18 11.35 -19.75
C ALA A 85 -2.96 11.59 -20.66
N ASN A 86 -2.00 12.43 -20.24
CA ASN A 86 -0.76 12.65 -20.97
C ASN A 86 0.06 11.36 -21.10
N VAL A 87 0.23 10.61 -20.00
CA VAL A 87 0.95 9.32 -20.03
C VAL A 87 0.29 8.34 -21.00
N MET A 88 -1.03 8.23 -20.96
CA MET A 88 -1.78 7.36 -21.90
C MET A 88 -1.56 7.77 -23.34
N ALA A 89 -1.55 9.07 -23.64
CA ALA A 89 -1.31 9.60 -24.99
C ALA A 89 0.14 9.36 -25.45
N GLU A 90 1.13 9.63 -24.60
CA GLU A 90 2.56 9.44 -24.94
C GLU A 90 2.91 7.96 -25.14
N GLU A 91 2.38 7.06 -24.30
CA GLU A 91 2.64 5.61 -24.39
C GLU A 91 1.73 4.90 -25.42
N GLY A 92 0.70 5.57 -25.92
CA GLY A 92 -0.29 4.97 -26.84
C GLY A 92 -1.08 3.81 -26.21
N LYS A 93 -1.28 3.84 -24.89
CA LYS A 93 -1.85 2.74 -24.10
C LYS A 93 -3.01 3.20 -23.23
N THR A 94 -3.96 2.31 -22.99
CA THR A 94 -4.97 2.51 -21.96
C THR A 94 -4.35 2.39 -20.58
N LEU A 95 -5.01 2.95 -19.55
CA LEU A 95 -4.57 2.83 -18.18
C LEU A 95 -4.44 1.36 -17.71
N GLY A 96 -5.37 0.50 -18.16
CA GLY A 96 -5.32 -0.94 -17.87
C GLY A 96 -4.07 -1.62 -18.44
N GLN A 97 -3.66 -1.26 -19.67
CA GLN A 97 -2.44 -1.76 -20.28
C GLN A 97 -1.19 -1.26 -19.54
N LEU A 98 -1.16 0.01 -19.15
CA LEU A 98 -0.06 0.56 -18.35
C LEU A 98 0.09 -0.14 -16.98
N VAL A 99 -1.04 -0.48 -16.35
CA VAL A 99 -1.02 -1.27 -15.11
C VAL A 99 -0.54 -2.69 -15.36
N ALA A 100 -0.97 -3.33 -16.44
CA ALA A 100 -0.52 -4.68 -16.81
C ALA A 100 1.00 -4.72 -17.08
N ASP A 101 1.54 -3.71 -17.75
CA ASP A 101 2.99 -3.58 -17.96
C ASP A 101 3.75 -3.49 -16.63
N LEU A 102 3.25 -2.71 -15.68
CA LEU A 102 3.85 -2.61 -14.34
C LEU A 102 3.79 -3.95 -13.60
N GLN A 103 2.68 -4.67 -13.67
CA GLN A 103 2.54 -6.00 -13.08
C GLN A 103 3.53 -7.00 -13.71
N THR A 104 3.74 -6.90 -15.02
CA THR A 104 4.74 -7.73 -15.73
C THR A 104 6.16 -7.39 -15.29
N GLU A 105 6.48 -6.12 -15.15
CA GLU A 105 7.83 -5.66 -14.84
C GLU A 105 8.22 -5.84 -13.36
N TYR A 106 7.29 -5.51 -12.45
CA TYR A 106 7.57 -5.47 -11.01
C TYR A 106 6.95 -6.63 -10.22
N GLY A 107 6.28 -7.53 -10.91
CA GLY A 107 5.53 -8.62 -10.31
C GLY A 107 4.07 -8.25 -10.01
N GLU A 108 3.25 -9.27 -9.92
CA GLU A 108 1.82 -9.13 -9.69
C GLU A 108 1.54 -8.68 -8.25
N HIS A 109 0.94 -7.51 -8.09
CA HIS A 109 0.52 -6.92 -6.82
C HIS A 109 -0.99 -6.74 -6.84
N GLN A 110 -1.69 -7.57 -6.10
CA GLN A 110 -3.14 -7.49 -5.94
C GLN A 110 -3.44 -6.91 -4.56
N TYR A 111 -4.34 -5.95 -4.53
CA TYR A 111 -4.68 -5.17 -3.34
C TYR A 111 -6.16 -5.27 -3.03
N GLY A 112 -6.50 -5.30 -1.76
CA GLY A 112 -7.88 -5.27 -1.29
C GLY A 112 -8.04 -4.58 0.05
N ARG A 113 -9.27 -4.10 0.30
CA ARG A 113 -9.66 -3.44 1.55
C ARG A 113 -11.08 -3.84 1.91
N ILE A 114 -11.33 -3.99 3.20
CA ILE A 114 -12.67 -4.05 3.76
C ILE A 114 -12.80 -3.06 4.92
N ASP A 115 -13.98 -2.46 5.03
CA ASP A 115 -14.34 -1.54 6.09
C ASP A 115 -15.39 -2.23 6.97
N LEU A 116 -15.05 -2.49 8.24
CA LEU A 116 -15.96 -3.11 9.21
C LEU A 116 -16.52 -2.03 10.12
N HIS A 117 -17.82 -1.79 10.01
CA HIS A 117 -18.57 -0.95 10.94
C HIS A 117 -18.84 -1.76 12.22
N ILE A 118 -17.99 -1.59 13.23
CA ILE A 118 -18.04 -2.31 14.51
C ILE A 118 -17.81 -1.34 15.66
N GLY A 119 -18.47 -1.60 16.79
CA GLY A 119 -18.32 -0.75 17.97
C GLY A 119 -16.89 -0.73 18.54
N ASP A 120 -16.58 0.31 19.28
CA ASP A 120 -15.24 0.55 19.81
C ASP A 120 -14.71 -0.59 20.68
N GLU A 121 -15.58 -1.25 21.44
CA GLU A 121 -15.19 -2.39 22.27
C GLU A 121 -14.63 -3.54 21.43
N ILE A 122 -15.35 -3.95 20.37
CA ILE A 122 -14.92 -5.01 19.46
C ILE A 122 -13.64 -4.61 18.72
N LYS A 123 -13.63 -3.38 18.21
CA LYS A 123 -12.48 -2.80 17.50
C LYS A 123 -11.22 -2.82 18.35
N ASN A 124 -11.30 -2.33 19.59
CA ASN A 124 -10.15 -2.24 20.49
C ASN A 124 -9.68 -3.63 20.95
N ARG A 125 -10.60 -4.55 21.20
CA ARG A 125 -10.28 -5.95 21.51
C ARG A 125 -9.57 -6.64 20.35
N ALA A 126 -10.02 -6.42 19.10
CA ALA A 126 -9.38 -6.98 17.93
C ALA A 126 -7.93 -6.46 17.77
N ILE A 127 -7.70 -5.16 17.95
CA ILE A 127 -6.35 -4.59 17.91
C ILE A 127 -5.48 -5.10 19.06
N ALA A 128 -6.02 -5.22 20.27
CA ALA A 128 -5.27 -5.78 21.41
C ALA A 128 -4.85 -7.23 21.16
N ARG A 129 -5.74 -8.07 20.62
CA ARG A 129 -5.41 -9.44 20.18
C ARG A 129 -4.35 -9.46 19.09
N ALA A 130 -4.45 -8.58 18.09
CA ALA A 130 -3.48 -8.49 17.01
C ALA A 130 -2.08 -8.14 17.48
N ARG A 131 -1.97 -7.27 18.48
CA ARG A 131 -0.67 -6.80 19.02
C ARG A 131 0.14 -7.87 19.75
N VAL A 132 -0.48 -8.96 20.18
CA VAL A 132 0.20 -10.06 20.91
C VAL A 132 0.50 -11.25 20.02
N LEU A 133 0.19 -11.19 18.72
CA LEU A 133 0.59 -12.21 17.76
C LEU A 133 2.09 -12.12 17.46
N GLU A 134 2.74 -13.28 17.36
CA GLU A 134 4.18 -13.41 17.22
C GLU A 134 4.57 -13.99 15.85
N ILE A 135 5.86 -13.90 15.55
CA ILE A 135 6.45 -14.53 14.36
C ILE A 135 6.27 -16.05 14.47
N GLY A 136 5.79 -16.66 13.40
CA GLY A 136 5.46 -18.08 13.32
C GLY A 136 3.99 -18.41 13.52
N ASP A 137 3.19 -17.52 14.13
CA ASP A 137 1.74 -17.70 14.26
C ASP A 137 1.08 -17.81 12.87
N LYS A 138 0.09 -18.71 12.75
CA LYS A 138 -0.63 -18.99 11.49
C LYS A 138 -2.12 -18.61 11.59
N VAL A 139 -2.38 -17.41 12.05
CA VAL A 139 -3.75 -16.95 12.32
C VAL A 139 -4.50 -16.56 11.04
N PHE A 140 -3.80 -16.00 10.05
CA PHE A 140 -4.45 -15.48 8.85
C PHE A 140 -4.25 -16.43 7.67
N ALA A 141 -5.31 -17.09 7.25
CA ALA A 141 -5.34 -18.03 6.12
C ALA A 141 -4.27 -19.14 6.20
N GLY A 142 -3.82 -19.49 7.40
CA GLY A 142 -2.80 -20.53 7.64
C GLY A 142 -1.37 -20.12 7.26
N MET A 143 -1.13 -18.87 6.90
CA MET A 143 0.19 -18.35 6.53
C MET A 143 0.97 -17.95 7.79
N PRO A 144 2.26 -18.36 7.94
CA PRO A 144 3.08 -17.93 9.06
C PRO A 144 3.35 -16.42 9.01
N ILE A 145 3.29 -15.77 10.17
CA ILE A 145 3.76 -14.39 10.34
C ILE A 145 5.29 -14.40 10.31
N VAL A 146 5.90 -13.60 9.43
CA VAL A 146 7.36 -13.48 9.32
C VAL A 146 7.88 -12.14 9.83
N ARG A 147 7.02 -11.13 9.91
CA ARG A 147 7.34 -9.81 10.47
C ARG A 147 6.08 -9.10 10.92
N VAL A 148 6.19 -8.32 11.98
CA VAL A 148 5.12 -7.43 12.47
C VAL A 148 5.63 -6.00 12.48
N ASP A 149 4.79 -5.06 12.05
CA ASP A 149 5.07 -3.64 12.08
C ASP A 149 3.85 -2.89 12.65
N MET A 150 4.09 -1.91 13.54
CA MET A 150 3.06 -1.21 14.30
C MET A 150 3.08 0.31 14.08
N LEU A 151 3.53 0.78 12.92
CA LEU A 151 3.65 2.20 12.62
C LEU A 151 2.29 2.94 12.68
N ASP A 152 1.24 2.35 12.11
CA ASP A 152 -0.13 2.90 12.15
C ASP A 152 -1.16 1.76 12.03
N GLY A 153 -1.43 1.10 13.15
CA GLY A 153 -2.19 -0.14 13.24
C GLY A 153 -1.28 -1.33 13.54
N VAL A 154 -1.68 -2.53 13.09
CA VAL A 154 -0.87 -3.75 13.19
C VAL A 154 -0.77 -4.37 11.80
N LYS A 155 0.42 -4.34 11.21
CA LYS A 155 0.72 -4.89 9.89
C LYS A 155 1.53 -6.16 10.02
N PHE A 156 1.00 -7.23 9.50
CA PHE A 156 1.64 -8.54 9.42
C PHE A 156 2.18 -8.76 8.01
N TYR A 157 3.41 -9.18 7.92
CA TYR A 157 3.99 -9.75 6.71
C TYR A 157 3.94 -11.26 6.85
N LEU A 158 3.50 -11.92 5.79
CA LEU A 158 3.10 -13.33 5.83
C LEU A 158 3.91 -14.13 4.80
N ASP A 159 4.33 -15.33 5.19
CA ASP A 159 4.92 -16.29 4.26
C ASP A 159 3.81 -16.95 3.45
N ASN A 160 3.72 -16.54 2.18
CA ASN A 160 2.68 -17.02 1.28
C ASN A 160 3.24 -18.09 0.33
N PRO A 161 2.84 -19.36 0.48
CA PRO A 161 3.32 -20.42 -0.39
C PRO A 161 2.96 -20.23 -1.87
N GLU A 162 1.92 -19.44 -2.20
CA GLU A 162 1.61 -19.09 -3.60
C GLU A 162 2.66 -18.18 -4.25
N ALA A 163 3.49 -17.54 -3.46
CA ALA A 163 4.59 -16.71 -3.95
C ALA A 163 5.82 -17.54 -4.33
N GLU A 164 5.91 -18.80 -3.86
CA GLU A 164 7.03 -19.69 -4.13
C GLU A 164 7.17 -19.95 -5.64
N GLY A 165 8.40 -19.83 -6.13
CA GLY A 165 8.72 -20.01 -7.55
C GLY A 165 8.25 -18.90 -8.49
N ARG A 166 7.50 -17.90 -8.02
CA ARG A 166 7.12 -16.74 -8.82
C ARG A 166 8.24 -15.70 -8.81
N GLN A 167 8.75 -15.38 -9.98
CA GLN A 167 9.70 -14.26 -10.13
C GLN A 167 9.02 -12.95 -9.73
N ASN A 168 9.66 -12.20 -8.84
CA ASN A 168 9.14 -10.91 -8.34
C ASN A 168 7.74 -11.01 -7.70
N ALA A 169 7.40 -12.10 -7.01
CA ALA A 169 6.15 -12.18 -6.27
C ALA A 169 6.00 -11.01 -5.28
N ALA A 170 4.80 -10.43 -5.20
CA ALA A 170 4.52 -9.39 -4.21
C ALA A 170 4.75 -9.89 -2.79
N GLU A 171 5.31 -9.04 -1.93
CA GLU A 171 5.34 -9.28 -0.48
C GLU A 171 3.91 -9.35 0.04
N THR A 172 3.52 -10.46 0.65
CA THR A 172 2.17 -10.63 1.18
C THR A 172 2.06 -9.96 2.54
N TRP A 173 1.12 -9.03 2.69
CA TRP A 173 0.88 -8.37 3.96
C TRP A 173 -0.60 -8.15 4.25
N LEU A 174 -0.92 -8.02 5.54
CA LEU A 174 -2.24 -7.75 6.09
C LEU A 174 -2.13 -6.67 7.15
N LEU A 175 -2.93 -5.60 7.07
CA LEU A 175 -2.96 -4.50 8.05
C LEU A 175 -4.34 -4.40 8.68
N LEU A 176 -4.38 -4.42 10.01
CA LEU A 176 -5.55 -4.08 10.80
C LEU A 176 -5.38 -2.68 11.40
N ARG A 177 -6.30 -1.78 11.11
CA ARG A 177 -6.26 -0.40 11.57
C ARG A 177 -7.61 0.04 12.14
N ALA A 178 -7.60 0.44 13.40
CA ALA A 178 -8.77 1.06 14.02
C ALA A 178 -8.86 2.54 13.62
N SER A 179 -10.04 3.02 13.21
CA SER A 179 -10.29 4.46 13.10
C SER A 179 -10.28 5.09 14.49
N GLY A 180 -9.60 6.22 14.63
CA GLY A 180 -9.58 6.98 15.89
C GLY A 180 -10.84 7.81 16.12
N THR A 181 -11.63 8.07 15.07
CA THR A 181 -12.77 9.01 15.11
C THR A 181 -14.12 8.35 14.80
N GLU A 182 -14.11 7.14 14.26
CA GLU A 182 -15.31 6.43 13.78
C GLU A 182 -15.38 5.01 14.35
N PRO A 183 -16.57 4.45 14.55
CA PRO A 183 -16.77 3.05 14.92
C PRO A 183 -16.47 2.15 13.70
N LEU A 184 -15.25 2.23 13.22
CA LEU A 184 -14.79 1.63 11.98
C LEU A 184 -13.41 0.99 12.16
N MET A 185 -13.29 -0.24 11.72
CA MET A 185 -12.01 -0.93 11.54
C MET A 185 -11.76 -1.14 10.06
N ARG A 186 -10.62 -0.71 9.58
CA ARG A 186 -10.17 -0.94 8.21
C ARG A 186 -9.16 -2.07 8.16
N ILE A 187 -9.37 -2.98 7.24
CA ILE A 187 -8.46 -4.10 7.00
C ILE A 187 -7.99 -3.99 5.56
N TYR A 188 -6.68 -4.01 5.37
CA TYR A 188 -6.03 -3.90 4.07
C TYR A 188 -5.13 -5.11 3.84
N SER A 189 -5.00 -5.54 2.61
CA SER A 189 -4.07 -6.60 2.24
C SER A 189 -3.53 -6.41 0.84
N GLU A 190 -2.30 -6.82 0.63
CA GLU A 190 -1.67 -6.98 -0.68
C GLU A 190 -1.03 -8.36 -0.76
N SER A 191 -1.12 -8.98 -1.93
CA SER A 191 -0.53 -10.29 -2.21
C SER A 191 -0.31 -10.49 -3.72
N CYS A 192 0.26 -11.62 -4.09
CA CYS A 192 0.55 -12.00 -5.47
C CYS A 192 -0.67 -12.53 -6.26
N SER A 193 -1.86 -12.64 -5.66
CA SER A 193 -3.09 -13.05 -6.34
C SER A 193 -4.34 -12.45 -5.68
N LYS A 194 -5.41 -12.29 -6.46
CA LYS A 194 -6.72 -11.83 -5.95
C LYS A 194 -7.32 -12.82 -4.95
N GLU A 195 -7.13 -14.08 -5.21
CA GLU A 195 -7.61 -15.19 -4.37
C GLU A 195 -6.94 -15.16 -2.99
N SER A 196 -5.62 -14.93 -2.97
CA SER A 196 -4.86 -14.79 -1.72
C SER A 196 -5.32 -13.56 -0.92
N VAL A 197 -5.50 -12.41 -1.57
CA VAL A 197 -6.03 -11.20 -0.92
C VAL A 197 -7.42 -11.46 -0.35
N ALA A 198 -8.32 -12.09 -1.11
CA ALA A 198 -9.68 -12.38 -0.64
C ALA A 198 -9.68 -13.29 0.60
N ARG A 199 -8.85 -14.35 0.61
CA ARG A 199 -8.73 -15.25 1.77
C ARG A 199 -8.19 -14.52 3.00
N LEU A 200 -7.17 -13.68 2.84
CA LEU A 200 -6.59 -12.91 3.93
C LEU A 200 -7.58 -11.93 4.53
N LEU A 201 -8.31 -11.20 3.70
CA LEU A 201 -9.35 -10.26 4.16
C LEU A 201 -10.47 -10.98 4.91
N GLN A 202 -10.92 -12.16 4.45
CA GLN A 202 -11.94 -12.96 5.14
C GLN A 202 -11.42 -13.51 6.49
N ALA A 203 -10.18 -14.03 6.53
CA ALA A 203 -9.58 -14.50 7.77
C ALA A 203 -9.43 -13.36 8.79
N ALA A 204 -8.99 -12.17 8.34
CA ALA A 204 -8.86 -11.02 9.20
C ALA A 204 -10.20 -10.47 9.69
N ARG A 205 -11.26 -10.54 8.85
CA ARG A 205 -12.63 -10.21 9.26
C ARG A 205 -13.10 -11.14 10.37
N ALA A 206 -12.94 -12.46 10.19
CA ALA A 206 -13.31 -13.45 11.22
C ALA A 206 -12.55 -13.17 12.52
N PHE A 207 -11.22 -12.99 12.44
CA PHE A 207 -10.39 -12.62 13.57
C PHE A 207 -10.88 -11.35 14.28
N ALA A 208 -11.23 -10.30 13.56
CA ALA A 208 -11.70 -9.03 14.14
C ALA A 208 -13.03 -9.20 14.88
N LEU A 209 -13.91 -10.07 14.42
CA LEU A 209 -15.23 -10.35 15.01
C LEU A 209 -15.18 -11.38 16.15
N GLY A 210 -14.04 -11.98 16.44
CA GLY A 210 -13.85 -12.90 17.56
C GLY A 210 -13.95 -14.37 17.21
N GLY A 211 -13.88 -14.69 15.90
CA GLY A 211 -13.78 -16.05 15.36
C GLY A 211 -12.37 -16.60 15.46
#